data_20925eb79c44ccff2bb2577d951c8fc7
#
_entry.id   20925eb79c44ccff2bb2577d951c8fc7
#
_cell.length_a   1.000
_cell.length_b   1.000
_cell.length_c   1.000
_cell.angle_alpha   90.00
_cell.angle_beta   90.00
_cell.angle_gamma   90.00
#
_symmetry.space_group_name_H-M   'P 1'
#
loop_
_entity.id
_entity.type
_entity.pdbx_description
1 polymer ?
#
loop_
_entity_poly.entity_id
_entity_poly.type
_entity_poly.pdbx_seq_one_letter_code
_entity_poly.pdbx_strand_id
1 'polypeptide(L)'
;TLLSILLGKRALELTTTVMWALIVLGGIEAIWGLRQLYGFTASGHSRYALTGSFFNPGPYSGYLAMILPLCFYQYLSLQSSRLLKTWVWWVKNIVAGSVMLLILCVLPAGMSRSAWLAAGISCLWVYACHVGWGVWLREVWIHHWKRLFTAIAVGVGIMVLAGYLLFSLKPDSARGRLFMWKITCRVIMEKPLAGHGTNNFAVAYGHAQEDYFATGNYESWEERVAGSPEYAFNEYLQAAVEWGVPLTLCGLAAIVMCLYIGIKKRRYGICGAILSLMIFSFSSYPLQLPVFIVTFIALLLACVCGNSRWEWIGLAILAVAVGGFRLKNDLRIEQACREWMNVRVLYNAGAYESGEREYVSLYPLLKERAAFLFEYGHGLHKLRRAEASNRIMREALKLSCDPMILNIMGKNYQQKGDYLAAEECFIRSTHRLPGRIYPYYLLAKLYAEPAFRQPDKFETMKRIVLTKEPKVQSTAIRQMREEVNKMIVKR
;
A
#
# COMPACT_ATOMS: atom_id res chain seq x y z
N THR A 1 -10.47 34.09 -9.90
CA THR A 1 -10.04 32.71 -10.14
C THR A 1 -11.21 31.75 -9.97
N LEU A 2 -11.17 30.54 -10.60
CA LEU A 2 -12.23 29.53 -10.49
C LEU A 2 -12.54 29.20 -9.00
N LEU A 3 -11.51 29.06 -8.18
CA LEU A 3 -11.67 28.76 -6.76
C LEU A 3 -12.41 29.86 -6.01
N SER A 4 -12.18 31.13 -6.28
CA SER A 4 -12.90 32.23 -5.63
C SER A 4 -14.39 32.29 -6.03
N ILE A 5 -14.73 31.88 -7.25
CA ILE A 5 -16.12 31.74 -7.70
C ILE A 5 -16.79 30.58 -7.00
N LEU A 6 -16.12 29.44 -6.88
CA LEU A 6 -16.65 28.24 -6.21
C LEU A 6 -16.89 28.46 -4.71
N LEU A 7 -16.00 29.19 -4.03
CA LEU A 7 -16.13 29.49 -2.60
C LEU A 7 -17.17 30.56 -2.30
N GLY A 8 -17.30 31.60 -3.14
CA GLY A 8 -18.22 32.71 -2.95
C GLY A 8 -18.02 33.40 -1.60
N LYS A 9 -19.13 33.84 -0.95
CA LYS A 9 -19.11 34.49 0.38
C LYS A 9 -18.67 33.55 1.52
N ARG A 10 -18.63 32.23 1.28
CA ARG A 10 -18.21 31.20 2.26
C ARG A 10 -16.74 30.81 2.13
N ALA A 11 -15.91 31.65 1.51
CA ALA A 11 -14.49 31.41 1.30
C ALA A 11 -13.69 31.14 2.57
N LEU A 12 -14.21 31.51 3.73
CA LEU A 12 -13.59 31.30 5.05
C LEU A 12 -14.13 30.06 5.78
N GLU A 13 -15.10 29.33 5.21
CA GLU A 13 -15.58 28.08 5.80
C GLU A 13 -14.67 26.91 5.42
N LEU A 14 -14.00 26.31 6.41
CA LEU A 14 -13.07 25.19 6.22
C LEU A 14 -13.71 24.05 5.39
N THR A 15 -14.93 23.66 5.75
CA THR A 15 -15.66 22.59 5.09
C THR A 15 -15.85 22.85 3.58
N THR A 16 -16.28 24.06 3.24
CA THR A 16 -16.52 24.45 1.85
C THR A 16 -15.21 24.54 1.06
N THR A 17 -14.17 25.09 1.69
CA THR A 17 -12.84 25.23 1.06
C THR A 17 -12.22 23.87 0.79
N VAL A 18 -12.16 22.98 1.79
CA VAL A 18 -11.62 21.63 1.65
C VAL A 18 -12.38 20.86 0.58
N MET A 19 -13.72 20.91 0.61
CA MET A 19 -14.55 20.20 -0.37
C MET A 19 -14.25 20.65 -1.80
N TRP A 20 -14.26 21.97 -2.10
CA TRP A 20 -14.01 22.46 -3.44
C TRP A 20 -12.56 22.30 -3.89
N ALA A 21 -11.59 22.46 -2.98
CA ALA A 21 -10.18 22.19 -3.29
C ALA A 21 -9.98 20.72 -3.71
N LEU A 22 -10.57 19.77 -2.98
CA LEU A 22 -10.50 18.35 -3.32
C LEU A 22 -11.22 18.01 -4.62
N ILE A 23 -12.39 18.62 -4.90
CA ILE A 23 -13.10 18.43 -6.16
C ILE A 23 -12.23 18.89 -7.34
N VAL A 24 -11.60 20.08 -7.23
CA VAL A 24 -10.71 20.60 -8.28
C VAL A 24 -9.48 19.70 -8.47
N LEU A 25 -8.83 19.30 -7.37
CA LEU A 25 -7.68 18.38 -7.42
C LEU A 25 -8.07 17.04 -8.05
N GLY A 26 -9.24 16.49 -7.68
CA GLY A 26 -9.76 15.27 -8.31
C GLY A 26 -10.03 15.42 -9.79
N GLY A 27 -10.51 16.59 -10.23
CA GLY A 27 -10.68 16.90 -11.65
C GLY A 27 -9.35 16.93 -12.40
N ILE A 28 -8.31 17.54 -11.81
CA ILE A 28 -6.95 17.58 -12.38
C ILE A 28 -6.40 16.15 -12.51
N GLU A 29 -6.53 15.34 -11.45
CA GLU A 29 -6.09 13.94 -11.46
C GLU A 29 -6.84 13.09 -12.47
N ALA A 30 -8.17 13.27 -12.61
CA ALA A 30 -8.97 12.54 -13.58
C ALA A 30 -8.58 12.91 -15.03
N ILE A 31 -8.34 14.20 -15.31
CA ILE A 31 -7.85 14.67 -16.63
C ILE A 31 -6.45 14.10 -16.90
N TRP A 32 -5.55 14.12 -15.90
CA TRP A 32 -4.22 13.53 -16.05
C TRP A 32 -4.30 12.04 -16.39
N GLY A 33 -5.14 11.29 -15.67
CA GLY A 33 -5.36 9.87 -15.95
C GLY A 33 -5.92 9.63 -17.37
N LEU A 34 -6.86 10.44 -17.85
CA LEU A 34 -7.34 10.36 -19.23
C LEU A 34 -6.21 10.59 -20.22
N ARG A 35 -5.37 11.61 -20.01
CA ARG A 35 -4.21 11.86 -20.88
C ARG A 35 -3.24 10.67 -20.92
N GLN A 36 -3.06 9.97 -19.80
CA GLN A 36 -2.26 8.73 -19.77
C GLN A 36 -2.94 7.59 -20.54
N LEU A 37 -4.25 7.41 -20.39
CA LEU A 37 -5.00 6.37 -21.10
C LEU A 37 -4.96 6.53 -22.62
N TYR A 38 -5.00 7.78 -23.10
CA TYR A 38 -4.92 8.10 -24.53
C TYR A 38 -3.47 8.28 -25.04
N GLY A 39 -2.45 8.04 -24.22
CA GLY A 39 -1.05 8.10 -24.62
C GLY A 39 -0.46 9.51 -24.73
N PHE A 40 -1.18 10.57 -24.32
CA PHE A 40 -0.67 11.95 -24.36
C PHE A 40 0.39 12.24 -23.29
N THR A 41 0.42 11.44 -22.21
CA THR A 41 1.43 11.55 -21.15
C THR A 41 1.85 10.15 -20.68
N ALA A 42 3.14 10.00 -20.31
CA ALA A 42 3.65 8.75 -19.79
C ALA A 42 3.05 8.42 -18.41
N SER A 43 2.86 7.14 -18.13
CA SER A 43 2.52 6.64 -16.81
C SER A 43 3.75 6.58 -15.91
N GLY A 44 3.58 6.72 -14.60
CA GLY A 44 4.62 6.54 -13.59
C GLY A 44 5.05 5.06 -13.38
N HIS A 45 4.47 4.11 -14.13
CA HIS A 45 4.73 2.69 -13.95
C HIS A 45 4.89 1.95 -15.29
N SER A 46 5.91 1.08 -15.41
CA SER A 46 6.24 0.37 -16.66
C SER A 46 5.18 -0.63 -17.16
N ARG A 47 4.30 -1.12 -16.27
CA ARG A 47 3.29 -2.15 -16.59
C ARG A 47 1.86 -1.62 -16.66
N TYR A 48 1.60 -0.42 -16.19
CA TYR A 48 0.26 0.15 -16.11
C TYR A 48 0.19 1.46 -16.88
N ALA A 49 -0.76 1.57 -17.77
CA ALA A 49 -0.95 2.79 -18.55
C ALA A 49 -1.53 3.96 -17.72
N LEU A 50 -2.23 3.64 -16.62
CA LEU A 50 -2.95 4.61 -15.80
C LEU A 50 -2.42 4.63 -14.37
N THR A 51 -1.88 5.76 -13.94
CA THR A 51 -1.41 5.98 -12.55
C THR A 51 -1.74 7.39 -12.03
N GLY A 52 -2.17 8.32 -12.88
CA GLY A 52 -2.26 9.75 -12.52
C GLY A 52 -0.90 10.28 -12.07
N SER A 53 -0.88 11.12 -11.05
CA SER A 53 0.35 11.57 -10.38
C SER A 53 0.96 10.51 -9.44
N PHE A 54 0.24 9.41 -9.20
CA PHE A 54 0.71 8.30 -8.37
C PHE A 54 1.59 7.34 -9.19
N PHE A 55 2.32 6.46 -8.50
CA PHE A 55 3.14 5.43 -9.13
C PHE A 55 2.38 4.11 -9.40
N ASN A 56 1.11 4.00 -8.92
CA ASN A 56 0.33 2.76 -8.99
C ASN A 56 -1.16 3.07 -9.20
N PRO A 57 -1.88 2.32 -10.08
CA PRO A 57 -3.30 2.53 -10.32
C PRO A 57 -4.20 2.31 -9.09
N GLY A 58 -3.78 1.49 -8.12
CA GLY A 58 -4.53 1.26 -6.88
C GLY A 58 -4.75 2.54 -6.07
N PRO A 59 -3.70 3.20 -5.57
CA PRO A 59 -3.80 4.49 -4.89
C PRO A 59 -4.49 5.57 -5.72
N TYR A 60 -4.17 5.70 -7.00
CA TYR A 60 -4.84 6.63 -7.90
C TYR A 60 -6.36 6.46 -7.89
N SER A 61 -6.83 5.22 -8.09
CA SER A 61 -8.26 4.91 -8.05
C SER A 61 -8.88 5.16 -6.67
N GLY A 62 -8.14 4.86 -5.59
CA GLY A 62 -8.57 5.12 -4.22
C GLY A 62 -8.75 6.62 -3.94
N TYR A 63 -7.86 7.46 -4.47
CA TYR A 63 -7.95 8.90 -4.35
C TYR A 63 -9.20 9.45 -5.05
N LEU A 64 -9.44 9.04 -6.30
CA LEU A 64 -10.64 9.42 -7.03
C LEU A 64 -11.93 8.90 -6.39
N ALA A 65 -11.91 7.66 -5.87
CA ALA A 65 -13.05 7.07 -5.14
C ALA A 65 -13.40 7.85 -3.87
N MET A 66 -12.41 8.45 -3.20
CA MET A 66 -12.63 9.32 -2.03
C MET A 66 -13.24 10.66 -2.42
N ILE A 67 -12.92 11.20 -3.60
CA ILE A 67 -13.43 12.49 -4.07
C ILE A 67 -14.85 12.39 -4.65
N LEU A 68 -15.21 11.25 -5.23
CA LEU A 68 -16.50 11.05 -5.87
C LEU A 68 -17.71 11.41 -4.97
N PRO A 69 -17.79 10.98 -3.70
CA PRO A 69 -18.89 11.36 -2.81
C PRO A 69 -18.95 12.87 -2.51
N LEU A 70 -17.84 13.60 -2.58
CA LEU A 70 -17.84 15.07 -2.46
C LEU A 70 -18.53 15.72 -3.67
N CYS A 71 -18.16 15.28 -4.88
CA CYS A 71 -18.79 15.75 -6.12
C CYS A 71 -20.28 15.43 -6.12
N PHE A 72 -20.63 14.20 -5.77
CA PHE A 72 -22.02 13.72 -5.73
C PHE A 72 -22.88 14.50 -4.72
N TYR A 73 -22.39 14.69 -3.48
CA TYR A 73 -23.07 15.50 -2.49
C TYR A 73 -23.26 16.94 -2.94
N GLN A 74 -22.22 17.54 -3.52
CA GLN A 74 -22.30 18.91 -3.99
C GLN A 74 -23.32 19.07 -5.12
N TYR A 75 -23.36 18.11 -6.05
CA TYR A 75 -24.35 18.07 -7.12
C TYR A 75 -25.77 17.96 -6.54
N LEU A 76 -26.04 17.01 -5.63
CA LEU A 76 -27.36 16.85 -4.98
C LEU A 76 -27.78 18.09 -4.20
N SER A 77 -26.87 18.67 -3.44
CA SER A 77 -27.13 19.88 -2.63
C SER A 77 -27.49 21.10 -3.50
N LEU A 78 -26.84 21.24 -4.65
CA LEU A 78 -27.16 22.31 -5.61
C LEU A 78 -28.52 22.10 -6.28
N GLN A 79 -28.91 20.87 -6.64
CA GLN A 79 -30.23 20.57 -7.21
C GLN A 79 -31.36 20.80 -6.20
N SER A 80 -31.11 20.50 -4.93
CA SER A 80 -32.09 20.68 -3.85
C SER A 80 -32.21 22.15 -3.38
N SER A 81 -31.32 23.04 -3.80
CA SER A 81 -31.32 24.42 -3.40
C SER A 81 -32.46 25.19 -4.10
N ARG A 82 -33.30 25.91 -3.32
CA ARG A 82 -34.31 26.83 -3.84
C ARG A 82 -33.76 28.18 -4.29
N LEU A 83 -32.42 28.33 -4.30
CA LEU A 83 -31.73 29.53 -4.73
C LEU A 83 -31.99 29.78 -6.22
N LEU A 84 -32.18 31.05 -6.62
CA LEU A 84 -32.25 31.48 -8.01
C LEU A 84 -31.02 30.90 -8.76
N LYS A 85 -31.28 30.34 -9.94
CA LYS A 85 -30.25 29.74 -10.81
C LYS A 85 -29.33 30.84 -11.37
N THR A 86 -28.43 31.36 -10.51
CA THR A 86 -27.42 32.36 -10.88
C THR A 86 -26.31 31.70 -11.70
N TRP A 87 -25.52 32.51 -12.41
CA TRP A 87 -24.36 32.02 -13.16
C TRP A 87 -23.37 31.25 -12.24
N VAL A 88 -23.22 31.65 -10.96
CA VAL A 88 -22.41 30.96 -9.96
C VAL A 88 -22.96 29.56 -9.68
N TRP A 89 -24.29 29.40 -9.62
CA TRP A 89 -24.94 28.09 -9.47
C TRP A 89 -24.59 27.19 -10.67
N TRP A 90 -24.68 27.74 -11.89
CA TRP A 90 -24.32 27.00 -13.10
C TRP A 90 -22.87 26.55 -13.11
N VAL A 91 -21.91 27.45 -12.78
CA VAL A 91 -20.49 27.10 -12.70
C VAL A 91 -20.24 25.98 -11.68
N LYS A 92 -20.82 26.10 -10.47
CA LYS A 92 -20.68 25.07 -9.44
C LYS A 92 -21.23 23.71 -9.88
N ASN A 93 -22.40 23.73 -10.53
CA ASN A 93 -23.06 22.51 -10.99
C ASN A 93 -22.29 21.85 -12.13
N ILE A 94 -21.81 22.64 -13.09
CA ILE A 94 -20.97 22.15 -14.20
C ILE A 94 -19.68 21.56 -13.65
N VAL A 95 -18.97 22.26 -12.75
CA VAL A 95 -17.71 21.76 -12.19
C VAL A 95 -17.93 20.45 -11.43
N ALA A 96 -18.89 20.39 -10.50
CA ALA A 96 -19.15 19.17 -9.73
C ALA A 96 -19.60 18.00 -10.62
N GLY A 97 -20.51 18.26 -11.58
CA GLY A 97 -21.00 17.26 -12.53
C GLY A 97 -19.94 16.77 -13.49
N SER A 98 -19.14 17.69 -14.06
CA SER A 98 -18.05 17.32 -14.98
C SER A 98 -16.95 16.51 -14.29
N VAL A 99 -16.52 16.91 -13.09
CA VAL A 99 -15.51 16.15 -12.33
C VAL A 99 -16.07 14.78 -11.94
N MET A 100 -17.33 14.70 -11.51
CA MET A 100 -17.99 13.43 -11.24
C MET A 100 -17.98 12.51 -12.47
N LEU A 101 -18.35 13.03 -13.64
CA LEU A 101 -18.35 12.27 -14.89
C LEU A 101 -16.95 11.82 -15.28
N LEU A 102 -15.95 12.71 -15.21
CA LEU A 102 -14.54 12.35 -15.47
C LEU A 102 -14.05 11.22 -14.57
N ILE A 103 -14.34 11.29 -13.27
CA ILE A 103 -13.99 10.24 -12.32
C ILE A 103 -14.67 8.92 -12.70
N LEU A 104 -15.96 8.93 -13.02
CA LEU A 104 -16.71 7.74 -13.43
C LEU A 104 -16.15 7.13 -14.73
N CYS A 105 -15.66 7.93 -15.66
CA CYS A 105 -15.02 7.44 -16.89
C CYS A 105 -13.67 6.77 -16.63
N VAL A 106 -12.87 7.30 -15.68
CA VAL A 106 -11.49 6.82 -15.44
C VAL A 106 -11.44 5.68 -14.43
N LEU A 107 -12.33 5.68 -13.44
CA LEU A 107 -12.31 4.73 -12.32
C LEU A 107 -12.33 3.25 -12.75
N PRO A 108 -13.11 2.82 -13.76
CA PRO A 108 -13.08 1.45 -14.26
C PRO A 108 -11.71 1.04 -14.82
N ALA A 109 -11.04 1.94 -15.55
CA ALA A 109 -9.73 1.68 -16.15
C ALA A 109 -8.61 1.44 -15.11
N GLY A 110 -8.78 1.97 -13.89
CA GLY A 110 -7.86 1.73 -12.78
C GLY A 110 -7.89 0.31 -12.22
N MET A 111 -8.87 -0.53 -12.62
CA MET A 111 -9.01 -1.95 -12.25
C MET A 111 -8.89 -2.22 -10.74
N SER A 112 -9.27 -1.25 -9.90
CA SER A 112 -9.22 -1.32 -8.44
C SER A 112 -10.60 -1.62 -7.86
N ARG A 113 -10.86 -2.90 -7.58
CA ARG A 113 -12.15 -3.39 -7.03
C ARG A 113 -12.51 -2.71 -5.71
N SER A 114 -11.52 -2.51 -4.84
CA SER A 114 -11.72 -1.82 -3.55
C SER A 114 -12.12 -0.35 -3.72
N ALA A 115 -11.57 0.33 -4.72
CA ALA A 115 -11.93 1.71 -5.03
C ALA A 115 -13.37 1.80 -5.56
N TRP A 116 -13.81 0.85 -6.40
CA TRP A 116 -15.19 0.80 -6.90
C TRP A 116 -16.20 0.59 -5.77
N LEU A 117 -15.91 -0.37 -4.86
CA LEU A 117 -16.75 -0.61 -3.70
C LEU A 117 -16.80 0.60 -2.77
N ALA A 118 -15.65 1.22 -2.50
CA ALA A 118 -15.55 2.42 -1.67
C ALA A 118 -16.38 3.58 -2.26
N ALA A 119 -16.25 3.84 -3.55
CA ALA A 119 -17.01 4.86 -4.26
C ALA A 119 -18.52 4.58 -4.24
N GLY A 120 -18.94 3.37 -4.58
CA GLY A 120 -20.36 2.97 -4.64
C GLY A 120 -21.03 3.06 -3.27
N ILE A 121 -20.43 2.44 -2.26
CA ILE A 121 -21.00 2.41 -0.89
C ILE A 121 -21.07 3.82 -0.30
N SER A 122 -20.01 4.62 -0.46
CA SER A 122 -19.98 5.98 0.09
C SER A 122 -20.95 6.92 -0.61
N CYS A 123 -21.14 6.83 -1.92
CA CYS A 123 -22.12 7.60 -2.66
C CYS A 123 -23.55 7.19 -2.27
N LEU A 124 -23.82 5.88 -2.13
CA LEU A 124 -25.13 5.40 -1.65
C LEU A 124 -25.42 5.92 -0.24
N TRP A 125 -24.43 5.90 0.66
CA TRP A 125 -24.55 6.43 2.00
C TRP A 125 -24.84 7.94 2.01
N VAL A 126 -24.12 8.72 1.17
CA VAL A 126 -24.36 10.17 1.02
C VAL A 126 -25.78 10.42 0.53
N TYR A 127 -26.26 9.67 -0.45
CA TYR A 127 -27.62 9.77 -0.95
C TYR A 127 -28.65 9.46 0.15
N ALA A 128 -28.46 8.38 0.88
CA ALA A 128 -29.31 7.96 1.99
C ALA A 128 -29.42 9.04 3.08
N CYS A 129 -28.30 9.67 3.44
CA CYS A 129 -28.28 10.78 4.39
C CYS A 129 -28.98 12.05 3.83
N HIS A 130 -28.76 12.33 2.53
CA HIS A 130 -29.35 13.52 1.88
C HIS A 130 -30.88 13.45 1.80
N VAL A 131 -31.43 12.28 1.46
CA VAL A 131 -32.88 12.04 1.35
C VAL A 131 -33.53 11.79 2.72
N GLY A 132 -32.72 11.55 3.76
CA GLY A 132 -33.27 11.30 5.09
C GLY A 132 -33.79 9.87 5.29
N TRP A 133 -33.17 8.88 4.68
CA TRP A 133 -33.55 7.46 4.77
C TRP A 133 -33.74 6.95 6.21
N GLY A 134 -33.14 7.60 7.21
CA GLY A 134 -33.32 7.22 8.61
C GLY A 134 -34.80 7.30 9.06
N VAL A 135 -35.54 8.31 8.60
CA VAL A 135 -36.98 8.45 8.88
C VAL A 135 -37.77 7.38 8.12
N TRP A 136 -37.46 7.22 6.81
CA TRP A 136 -38.12 6.22 5.97
C TRP A 136 -37.86 4.78 6.46
N LEU A 137 -36.64 4.44 6.86
CA LEU A 137 -36.30 3.13 7.42
C LEU A 137 -37.06 2.86 8.73
N ARG A 138 -37.21 3.88 9.57
CA ARG A 138 -37.99 3.75 10.81
C ARG A 138 -39.48 3.46 10.51
N GLU A 139 -40.08 4.14 9.54
CA GLU A 139 -41.47 3.90 9.12
C GLU A 139 -41.63 2.50 8.52
N VAL A 140 -40.70 2.10 7.64
CA VAL A 140 -40.68 0.74 7.02
C VAL A 140 -40.47 -0.33 8.09
N TRP A 141 -39.61 -0.09 9.08
CA TRP A 141 -39.40 -1.01 10.19
C TRP A 141 -40.69 -1.22 11.01
N ILE A 142 -41.38 -0.15 11.30
CA ILE A 142 -42.59 -0.22 12.10
C ILE A 142 -43.76 -0.90 11.34
N HIS A 143 -43.94 -0.58 10.07
CA HIS A 143 -45.12 -1.02 9.31
C HIS A 143 -44.84 -2.22 8.38
N HIS A 144 -43.61 -2.43 7.95
CA HIS A 144 -43.25 -3.40 6.90
C HIS A 144 -41.95 -4.18 7.19
N TRP A 145 -41.67 -4.50 8.45
CA TRP A 145 -40.39 -5.15 8.84
C TRP A 145 -40.10 -6.42 8.06
N LYS A 146 -41.14 -7.23 7.69
CA LYS A 146 -40.92 -8.44 6.85
C LYS A 146 -40.36 -8.12 5.48
N ARG A 147 -40.88 -7.05 4.82
CA ARG A 147 -40.36 -6.59 3.52
C ARG A 147 -38.92 -6.06 3.63
N LEU A 148 -38.66 -5.33 4.72
CA LEU A 148 -37.28 -4.86 4.98
C LEU A 148 -36.33 -6.02 5.18
N PHE A 149 -36.71 -7.06 5.94
CA PHE A 149 -35.90 -8.25 6.16
C PHE A 149 -35.64 -9.02 4.86
N THR A 150 -36.68 -9.17 4.02
CA THR A 150 -36.53 -9.77 2.70
C THR A 150 -35.60 -8.96 1.80
N ALA A 151 -35.71 -7.62 1.79
CA ALA A 151 -34.86 -6.75 1.00
C ALA A 151 -33.39 -6.80 1.49
N ILE A 152 -33.17 -6.85 2.80
CA ILE A 152 -31.83 -7.06 3.38
C ILE A 152 -31.27 -8.43 2.99
N ALA A 153 -32.04 -9.51 3.09
CA ALA A 153 -31.60 -10.86 2.73
C ALA A 153 -31.24 -10.95 1.24
N VAL A 154 -32.05 -10.37 0.36
CA VAL A 154 -31.75 -10.28 -1.09
C VAL A 154 -30.49 -9.44 -1.33
N GLY A 155 -30.37 -8.28 -0.65
CA GLY A 155 -29.17 -7.44 -0.75
C GLY A 155 -27.90 -8.15 -0.29
N VAL A 156 -27.96 -8.91 0.80
CA VAL A 156 -26.85 -9.77 1.27
C VAL A 156 -26.54 -10.86 0.23
N GLY A 157 -27.54 -11.51 -0.34
CA GLY A 157 -27.36 -12.51 -1.40
C GLY A 157 -26.66 -11.93 -2.63
N ILE A 158 -27.07 -10.73 -3.06
CA ILE A 158 -26.43 -10.01 -4.17
C ILE A 158 -24.97 -9.65 -3.81
N MET A 159 -24.70 -9.17 -2.58
CA MET A 159 -23.35 -8.85 -2.13
C MET A 159 -22.45 -10.09 -2.08
N VAL A 160 -22.96 -11.22 -1.62
CA VAL A 160 -22.21 -12.49 -1.60
C VAL A 160 -21.88 -12.94 -3.03
N LEU A 161 -22.86 -12.89 -3.94
CA LEU A 161 -22.66 -13.24 -5.34
C LEU A 161 -21.65 -12.29 -6.02
N ALA A 162 -21.79 -10.99 -5.82
CA ALA A 162 -20.85 -10.01 -6.34
C ALA A 162 -19.43 -10.19 -5.75
N GLY A 163 -19.34 -10.49 -4.45
CA GLY A 163 -18.08 -10.85 -3.78
C GLY A 163 -17.43 -12.07 -4.38
N TYR A 164 -18.20 -13.13 -4.65
CA TYR A 164 -17.74 -14.35 -5.31
C TYR A 164 -17.25 -14.08 -6.74
N LEU A 165 -18.01 -13.32 -7.54
CA LEU A 165 -17.61 -12.91 -8.89
C LEU A 165 -16.34 -12.06 -8.89
N LEU A 166 -16.23 -11.09 -7.97
CA LEU A 166 -15.04 -10.27 -7.81
C LEU A 166 -13.83 -11.10 -7.33
N PHE A 167 -14.03 -12.12 -6.51
CA PHE A 167 -12.98 -13.05 -6.11
C PHE A 167 -12.48 -13.88 -7.30
N SER A 168 -13.38 -14.41 -8.10
CA SER A 168 -13.06 -15.27 -9.25
C SER A 168 -12.29 -14.56 -10.37
N LEU A 169 -12.41 -13.22 -10.48
CA LEU A 169 -11.66 -12.43 -11.47
C LEU A 169 -10.13 -12.45 -11.25
N LYS A 170 -9.65 -12.50 -10.00
CA LYS A 170 -8.22 -12.53 -9.64
C LYS A 170 -8.01 -13.33 -8.35
N PRO A 171 -8.12 -14.67 -8.39
CA PRO A 171 -8.10 -15.51 -7.18
C PRO A 171 -6.75 -15.44 -6.45
N ASP A 172 -5.63 -15.44 -7.16
CA ASP A 172 -4.30 -15.39 -6.56
C ASP A 172 -4.05 -14.09 -5.77
N SER A 173 -4.57 -12.96 -6.26
CA SER A 173 -4.47 -11.68 -5.54
C SER A 173 -5.32 -11.68 -4.26
N ALA A 174 -6.48 -12.31 -4.26
CA ALA A 174 -7.34 -12.41 -3.09
C ALA A 174 -6.76 -13.39 -2.05
N ARG A 175 -6.34 -14.57 -2.50
CA ARG A 175 -5.64 -15.57 -1.66
C ARG A 175 -4.37 -15.00 -1.04
N GLY A 176 -3.58 -14.24 -1.81
CA GLY A 176 -2.37 -13.59 -1.30
C GLY A 176 -2.66 -12.61 -0.16
N ARG A 177 -3.77 -11.86 -0.22
CA ARG A 177 -4.19 -10.99 0.88
C ARG A 177 -4.66 -11.77 2.10
N LEU A 178 -5.45 -12.83 1.91
CA LEU A 178 -5.89 -13.68 3.01
C LEU A 178 -4.71 -14.32 3.73
N PHE A 179 -3.74 -14.85 2.99
CA PHE A 179 -2.52 -15.38 3.58
C PHE A 179 -1.73 -14.30 4.33
N MET A 180 -1.56 -13.13 3.72
CA MET A 180 -0.89 -12.00 4.36
C MET A 180 -1.58 -11.60 5.67
N TRP A 181 -2.90 -11.49 5.70
CA TRP A 181 -3.66 -11.16 6.90
C TRP A 181 -3.56 -12.27 7.95
N LYS A 182 -3.54 -13.56 7.55
CA LYS A 182 -3.30 -14.70 8.44
C LYS A 182 -1.96 -14.54 9.19
N ILE A 183 -0.88 -14.24 8.47
CA ILE A 183 0.43 -14.01 9.10
C ILE A 183 0.42 -12.71 9.93
N THR A 184 -0.19 -11.63 9.42
CA THR A 184 -0.30 -10.37 10.16
C THR A 184 -1.02 -10.53 11.50
N CYS A 185 -2.09 -11.33 11.55
CA CYS A 185 -2.77 -11.63 12.83
C CYS A 185 -1.86 -12.35 13.83
N ARG A 186 -0.95 -13.22 13.36
CA ARG A 186 0.06 -13.83 14.25
C ARG A 186 1.00 -12.78 14.82
N VAL A 187 1.50 -11.86 13.97
CA VAL A 187 2.34 -10.73 14.40
C VAL A 187 1.65 -9.89 15.48
N ILE A 188 0.35 -9.59 15.29
CA ILE A 188 -0.43 -8.85 16.31
C ILE A 188 -0.49 -9.62 17.63
N MET A 189 -0.70 -10.94 17.57
CA MET A 189 -0.76 -11.78 18.79
C MET A 189 0.56 -11.84 19.56
N GLU A 190 1.71 -11.64 18.93
CA GLU A 190 3.01 -11.58 19.62
C GLU A 190 3.13 -10.33 20.51
N LYS A 191 2.63 -9.17 20.05
CA LYS A 191 2.71 -7.89 20.79
C LYS A 191 1.40 -7.09 20.70
N PRO A 192 0.28 -7.59 21.27
CA PRO A 192 -1.04 -7.01 21.03
C PRO A 192 -1.23 -5.62 21.67
N LEU A 193 -0.51 -5.30 22.75
CA LEU A 193 -0.71 -4.06 23.50
C LEU A 193 0.15 -2.90 22.97
N ALA A 194 1.43 -3.12 22.77
CA ALA A 194 2.38 -2.07 22.40
C ALA A 194 2.72 -2.04 20.91
N GLY A 195 2.43 -3.11 20.17
CA GLY A 195 2.85 -3.28 18.78
C GLY A 195 4.36 -3.48 18.61
N HIS A 196 4.79 -3.49 17.37
CA HIS A 196 6.20 -3.69 16.98
C HIS A 196 6.94 -2.36 16.70
N GLY A 197 6.25 -1.22 16.81
CA GLY A 197 6.75 0.11 16.48
C GLY A 197 6.46 0.54 15.04
N THR A 198 6.45 1.84 14.83
CA THR A 198 6.15 2.45 13.52
C THR A 198 7.15 2.02 12.45
N ASN A 199 6.68 1.75 11.25
CA ASN A 199 7.44 1.27 10.07
C ASN A 199 8.10 -0.12 10.24
N ASN A 200 7.75 -0.89 11.26
CA ASN A 200 8.32 -2.22 11.51
C ASN A 200 7.46 -3.36 10.96
N PHE A 201 6.37 -3.06 10.25
CA PHE A 201 5.49 -4.09 9.68
C PHE A 201 6.26 -5.12 8.85
N ALA A 202 7.06 -4.67 7.86
CA ALA A 202 7.75 -5.56 6.92
C ALA A 202 8.68 -6.56 7.62
N VAL A 203 9.38 -6.10 8.67
CA VAL A 203 10.32 -6.93 9.43
C VAL A 203 9.58 -7.92 10.31
N ALA A 204 8.59 -7.46 11.09
CA ALA A 204 7.79 -8.32 11.97
C ALA A 204 7.03 -9.38 11.15
N TYR A 205 6.43 -8.98 10.04
CA TYR A 205 5.77 -9.89 9.10
C TYR A 205 6.75 -10.93 8.54
N GLY A 206 7.95 -10.49 8.12
CA GLY A 206 8.96 -11.38 7.54
C GLY A 206 9.44 -12.44 8.52
N HIS A 207 9.64 -12.10 9.78
CA HIS A 207 9.97 -13.08 10.84
C HIS A 207 8.83 -14.05 11.08
N ALA A 208 7.61 -13.57 11.27
CA ALA A 208 6.46 -14.44 11.50
C ALA A 208 6.17 -15.37 10.29
N GLN A 209 6.43 -14.91 9.06
CA GLN A 209 6.33 -15.74 7.85
C GLN A 209 7.46 -16.79 7.80
N GLU A 210 8.71 -16.42 8.15
CA GLU A 210 9.84 -17.32 8.26
C GLU A 210 9.54 -18.45 9.28
N ASP A 211 9.06 -18.10 10.47
CA ASP A 211 8.68 -19.06 11.52
C ASP A 211 7.49 -19.94 11.08
N TYR A 212 6.50 -19.36 10.40
CA TYR A 212 5.37 -20.10 9.87
C TYR A 212 5.78 -21.20 8.90
N PHE A 213 6.61 -20.88 7.93
CA PHE A 213 7.07 -21.84 6.93
C PHE A 213 8.13 -22.82 7.49
N ALA A 214 8.87 -22.44 8.54
CA ALA A 214 9.80 -23.34 9.24
C ALA A 214 9.09 -24.52 9.91
N THR A 215 7.79 -24.38 10.26
CA THR A 215 7.01 -25.50 10.83
C THR A 215 6.80 -26.65 9.87
N GLY A 216 6.89 -26.41 8.55
CA GLY A 216 6.56 -27.39 7.50
C GLY A 216 5.07 -27.70 7.35
N ASN A 217 4.21 -27.15 8.20
CA ASN A 217 2.77 -27.41 8.21
C ASN A 217 2.00 -26.27 7.52
N TYR A 218 2.00 -26.28 6.21
CA TYR A 218 1.31 -25.28 5.37
C TYR A 218 0.77 -25.89 4.08
N GLU A 219 -0.22 -25.23 3.49
CA GLU A 219 -0.81 -25.68 2.24
C GLU A 219 -0.01 -25.18 1.01
N SER A 220 -0.03 -25.92 -0.08
CA SER A 220 0.72 -25.58 -1.31
C SER A 220 0.33 -24.23 -1.92
N TRP A 221 -0.93 -23.82 -1.77
CA TRP A 221 -1.38 -22.52 -2.26
C TRP A 221 -0.80 -21.35 -1.44
N GLU A 222 -0.54 -21.54 -0.13
CA GLU A 222 0.07 -20.52 0.75
C GLU A 222 1.50 -20.22 0.32
N GLU A 223 2.26 -21.27 0.03
CA GLU A 223 3.60 -21.16 -0.54
C GLU A 223 3.59 -20.38 -1.85
N ARG A 224 2.63 -20.69 -2.75
CA ARG A 224 2.52 -20.07 -4.06
C ARG A 224 2.21 -18.57 -3.97
N VAL A 225 1.37 -18.14 -3.03
CA VAL A 225 0.96 -16.74 -2.89
C VAL A 225 1.86 -15.93 -1.95
N ALA A 226 2.71 -16.59 -1.16
CA ALA A 226 3.64 -15.92 -0.25
C ALA A 226 4.49 -14.86 -0.97
N GLY A 227 4.72 -13.75 -0.28
CA GLY A 227 5.49 -12.62 -0.77
C GLY A 227 6.27 -11.92 0.34
N SER A 228 7.00 -10.87 0.00
CA SER A 228 7.66 -9.97 0.95
C SER A 228 6.97 -8.61 0.90
N PRO A 229 5.80 -8.44 1.56
CA PRO A 229 5.04 -7.21 1.51
C PRO A 229 5.71 -6.13 2.37
N GLU A 230 5.69 -4.89 1.87
CA GLU A 230 6.07 -3.71 2.66
C GLU A 230 4.92 -3.24 3.56
N TYR A 231 3.66 -3.55 3.18
CA TYR A 231 2.43 -3.12 3.86
C TYR A 231 1.44 -4.28 3.98
N ALA A 232 0.59 -4.23 5.01
CA ALA A 232 -0.44 -5.24 5.26
C ALA A 232 -1.57 -5.25 4.22
N PHE A 233 -1.65 -4.26 3.32
CA PHE A 233 -2.81 -4.01 2.45
C PHE A 233 -4.14 -3.99 3.22
N ASN A 234 -4.05 -3.58 4.48
CA ASN A 234 -5.15 -3.33 5.39
C ASN A 234 -4.61 -2.41 6.49
N GLU A 235 -5.04 -1.14 6.49
CA GLU A 235 -4.52 -0.12 7.41
C GLU A 235 -4.85 -0.42 8.87
N TYR A 236 -5.96 -1.11 9.13
CA TYR A 236 -6.36 -1.48 10.49
C TYR A 236 -5.43 -2.53 11.08
N LEU A 237 -5.10 -3.55 10.29
CA LEU A 237 -4.14 -4.57 10.68
C LEU A 237 -2.72 -4.00 10.78
N GLN A 238 -2.33 -3.13 9.87
CA GLN A 238 -1.03 -2.47 9.92
C GLN A 238 -0.88 -1.60 11.17
N ALA A 239 -1.87 -0.77 11.47
CA ALA A 239 -1.89 0.03 12.69
C ALA A 239 -1.82 -0.85 13.95
N ALA A 240 -2.55 -1.98 13.98
CA ALA A 240 -2.51 -2.91 15.10
C ALA A 240 -1.14 -3.59 15.27
N VAL A 241 -0.43 -3.90 14.17
CA VAL A 241 0.96 -4.39 14.23
C VAL A 241 1.91 -3.33 14.76
N GLU A 242 1.79 -2.09 14.27
CA GLU A 242 2.77 -1.04 14.57
C GLU A 242 2.53 -0.38 15.93
N TRP A 243 1.27 -0.12 16.29
CA TRP A 243 0.90 0.66 17.48
C TRP A 243 0.19 -0.16 18.57
N GLY A 244 -0.13 -1.42 18.28
CA GLY A 244 -0.95 -2.28 19.14
C GLY A 244 -2.45 -2.04 18.97
N VAL A 245 -3.22 -3.01 19.44
CA VAL A 245 -4.69 -3.02 19.33
C VAL A 245 -5.34 -1.87 20.08
N PRO A 246 -4.95 -1.53 21.34
CA PRO A 246 -5.61 -0.46 22.09
C PRO A 246 -5.51 0.91 21.40
N LEU A 247 -4.32 1.30 20.93
CA LEU A 247 -4.12 2.59 20.27
C LEU A 247 -4.85 2.65 18.92
N THR A 248 -4.88 1.53 18.20
CA THR A 248 -5.64 1.41 16.94
C THR A 248 -7.14 1.61 17.19
N LEU A 249 -7.70 0.99 18.24
CA LEU A 249 -9.12 1.16 18.61
C LEU A 249 -9.42 2.60 19.05
N CYS A 250 -8.53 3.24 19.81
CA CYS A 250 -8.66 4.66 20.16
C CYS A 250 -8.69 5.56 18.91
N GLY A 251 -7.82 5.31 17.93
CA GLY A 251 -7.81 6.02 16.65
C GLY A 251 -9.12 5.84 15.88
N LEU A 252 -9.64 4.61 15.80
CA LEU A 252 -10.93 4.32 15.18
C LEU A 252 -12.09 5.01 15.90
N ALA A 253 -12.11 5.00 17.22
CA ALA A 253 -13.11 5.71 18.02
C ALA A 253 -13.09 7.22 17.75
N ALA A 254 -11.89 7.82 17.62
CA ALA A 254 -11.74 9.22 17.26
C ALA A 254 -12.30 9.53 15.87
N ILE A 255 -12.07 8.66 14.88
CA ILE A 255 -12.62 8.81 13.53
C ILE A 255 -14.16 8.71 13.57
N VAL A 256 -14.72 7.74 14.28
CA VAL A 256 -16.17 7.58 14.46
C VAL A 256 -16.78 8.83 15.14
N MET A 257 -16.11 9.39 16.14
CA MET A 257 -16.53 10.64 16.78
C MET A 257 -16.54 11.81 15.78
N CYS A 258 -15.52 11.95 14.95
CA CYS A 258 -15.47 12.96 13.89
C CYS A 258 -16.63 12.81 12.91
N LEU A 259 -16.90 11.58 12.46
CA LEU A 259 -18.04 11.28 11.58
C LEU A 259 -19.37 11.63 12.24
N TYR A 260 -19.56 11.27 13.51
CA TYR A 260 -20.78 11.61 14.26
C TYR A 260 -21.00 13.12 14.32
N ILE A 261 -19.96 13.91 14.60
CA ILE A 261 -20.03 15.38 14.60
C ILE A 261 -20.35 15.89 13.20
N GLY A 262 -19.69 15.35 12.16
CA GLY A 262 -19.93 15.73 10.77
C GLY A 262 -21.37 15.45 10.32
N ILE A 263 -21.93 14.30 10.69
CA ILE A 263 -23.32 13.94 10.42
C ILE A 263 -24.29 14.91 11.12
N LYS A 264 -24.06 15.22 12.40
CA LYS A 264 -24.86 16.22 13.13
C LYS A 264 -24.83 17.61 12.47
N LYS A 265 -23.68 17.98 11.93
CA LYS A 265 -23.49 19.23 11.18
C LYS A 265 -23.95 19.16 9.71
N ARG A 266 -24.55 18.06 9.28
CA ARG A 266 -25.02 17.78 7.90
C ARG A 266 -23.91 17.89 6.83
N ARG A 267 -22.66 17.58 7.19
CA ARG A 267 -21.50 17.59 6.31
C ARG A 267 -21.34 16.26 5.55
N TYR A 268 -22.45 15.78 4.97
CA TYR A 268 -22.54 14.43 4.41
C TYR A 268 -21.49 14.14 3.33
N GLY A 269 -21.12 15.12 2.48
CA GLY A 269 -20.08 14.94 1.47
C GLY A 269 -18.72 14.63 2.08
N ILE A 270 -18.31 15.40 3.12
CA ILE A 270 -17.03 15.17 3.84
C ILE A 270 -17.06 13.81 4.54
N CYS A 271 -18.16 13.48 5.23
CA CYS A 271 -18.31 12.18 5.88
C CYS A 271 -18.27 11.04 4.86
N GLY A 272 -18.88 11.22 3.67
CA GLY A 272 -18.82 10.27 2.57
C GLY A 272 -17.41 10.04 2.05
N ALA A 273 -16.60 11.10 1.93
CA ALA A 273 -15.19 10.98 1.55
C ALA A 273 -14.35 10.20 2.58
N ILE A 274 -14.55 10.49 3.87
CA ILE A 274 -13.92 9.73 4.95
C ILE A 274 -14.36 8.26 4.91
N LEU A 275 -15.65 8.00 4.76
CA LEU A 275 -16.20 6.64 4.66
C LEU A 275 -15.58 5.89 3.46
N SER A 276 -15.47 6.55 2.28
CA SER A 276 -14.82 5.97 1.10
C SER A 276 -13.38 5.60 1.39
N LEU A 277 -12.61 6.48 2.03
CA LEU A 277 -11.24 6.21 2.41
C LEU A 277 -11.15 5.05 3.40
N MET A 278 -12.02 4.99 4.41
CA MET A 278 -12.06 3.89 5.39
C MET A 278 -12.36 2.54 4.72
N ILE A 279 -13.31 2.49 3.79
CA ILE A 279 -13.62 1.27 3.03
C ILE A 279 -12.43 0.86 2.16
N PHE A 280 -11.79 1.81 1.47
CA PHE A 280 -10.62 1.55 0.64
C PHE A 280 -9.42 1.06 1.48
N SER A 281 -9.24 1.59 2.68
CA SER A 281 -8.20 1.21 3.64
C SER A 281 -8.29 -0.24 4.13
N PHE A 282 -9.47 -0.87 4.03
CA PHE A 282 -9.67 -2.27 4.41
C PHE A 282 -8.89 -3.25 3.51
N SER A 283 -8.60 -2.88 2.26
CA SER A 283 -7.89 -3.75 1.32
C SER A 283 -6.81 -3.04 0.51
N SER A 284 -6.28 -1.93 1.03
CA SER A 284 -5.23 -1.11 0.42
C SER A 284 -4.37 -0.45 1.51
N TYR A 285 -3.46 0.44 1.09
CA TYR A 285 -2.48 1.11 1.95
C TYR A 285 -2.44 2.64 1.73
N PRO A 286 -3.59 3.35 1.73
CA PRO A 286 -3.61 4.79 1.44
C PRO A 286 -2.87 5.62 2.48
N LEU A 287 -2.93 5.27 3.77
CA LEU A 287 -2.31 6.03 4.85
C LEU A 287 -0.77 5.86 4.91
N GLN A 288 -0.19 5.08 4.00
CA GLN A 288 1.26 5.03 3.78
C GLN A 288 1.72 6.11 2.78
N LEU A 289 0.78 6.81 2.16
CA LEU A 289 1.06 7.85 1.16
C LEU A 289 0.77 9.25 1.73
N PRO A 290 1.73 10.19 1.69
CA PRO A 290 1.59 11.51 2.28
C PRO A 290 0.35 12.29 1.82
N VAL A 291 0.01 12.17 0.52
CA VAL A 291 -1.17 12.84 -0.06
C VAL A 291 -2.46 12.41 0.64
N PHE A 292 -2.62 11.11 0.91
CA PHE A 292 -3.80 10.60 1.63
C PHE A 292 -3.81 11.02 3.10
N ILE A 293 -2.64 11.03 3.76
CA ILE A 293 -2.54 11.46 5.17
C ILE A 293 -2.99 12.91 5.29
N VAL A 294 -2.45 13.81 4.46
CA VAL A 294 -2.80 15.24 4.46
C VAL A 294 -4.28 15.43 4.16
N THR A 295 -4.80 14.73 3.12
CA THR A 295 -6.20 14.81 2.74
C THR A 295 -7.13 14.28 3.85
N PHE A 296 -6.75 13.17 4.50
CA PHE A 296 -7.52 12.58 5.59
C PHE A 296 -7.60 13.51 6.80
N ILE A 297 -6.47 14.10 7.21
CA ILE A 297 -6.45 15.09 8.29
C ILE A 297 -7.32 16.29 7.93
N ALA A 298 -7.23 16.81 6.71
CA ALA A 298 -8.06 17.92 6.26
C ALA A 298 -9.55 17.58 6.30
N LEU A 299 -9.94 16.36 5.90
CA LEU A 299 -11.32 15.89 5.97
C LEU A 299 -11.81 15.74 7.41
N LEU A 300 -11.00 15.19 8.34
CA LEU A 300 -11.35 15.07 9.76
C LEU A 300 -11.55 16.45 10.39
N LEU A 301 -10.64 17.39 10.13
CA LEU A 301 -10.78 18.77 10.58
C LEU A 301 -12.02 19.43 9.99
N ALA A 302 -12.28 19.23 8.70
CA ALA A 302 -13.50 19.72 8.06
C ALA A 302 -14.80 19.10 8.63
N CYS A 303 -14.74 17.93 9.27
CA CYS A 303 -15.87 17.37 10.02
C CYS A 303 -16.13 18.07 11.35
N VAL A 304 -15.08 18.39 12.08
CA VAL A 304 -15.15 18.81 13.49
C VAL A 304 -15.16 20.33 13.64
N CYS A 305 -14.26 21.04 12.92
CA CYS A 305 -14.05 22.46 13.08
C CYS A 305 -15.32 23.27 12.76
N GLY A 306 -15.51 24.35 13.50
CA GLY A 306 -16.54 25.35 13.23
C GLY A 306 -16.15 26.26 12.07
N ASN A 307 -16.75 27.47 12.03
CA ASN A 307 -16.49 28.48 11.03
C ASN A 307 -15.66 29.64 11.62
N SER A 308 -14.94 29.38 12.72
CA SER A 308 -14.14 30.40 13.38
C SER A 308 -12.86 30.71 12.60
N ARG A 309 -12.62 31.99 12.36
CA ARG A 309 -11.39 32.48 11.73
C ARG A 309 -10.13 32.07 12.51
N TRP A 310 -10.24 31.97 13.82
CA TRP A 310 -9.15 31.60 14.71
C TRP A 310 -8.73 30.14 14.58
N GLU A 311 -9.68 29.24 14.28
CA GLU A 311 -9.39 27.83 14.00
C GLU A 311 -8.52 27.69 12.73
N TRP A 312 -8.80 28.49 11.70
CA TRP A 312 -7.99 28.53 10.46
C TRP A 312 -6.58 29.02 10.72
N ILE A 313 -6.42 30.09 11.50
CA ILE A 313 -5.12 30.65 11.84
C ILE A 313 -4.33 29.64 12.66
N GLY A 314 -4.93 29.00 13.65
CA GLY A 314 -4.30 27.95 14.45
C GLY A 314 -3.81 26.76 13.60
N LEU A 315 -4.65 26.29 12.67
CA LEU A 315 -4.29 25.22 11.74
C LEU A 315 -3.20 25.61 10.75
N ALA A 316 -3.23 26.84 10.22
CA ALA A 316 -2.19 27.34 9.34
C ALA A 316 -0.84 27.46 10.06
N ILE A 317 -0.83 27.97 11.29
CA ILE A 317 0.37 28.04 12.13
C ILE A 317 0.92 26.63 12.41
N LEU A 318 0.06 25.68 12.78
CA LEU A 318 0.46 24.29 13.03
C LEU A 318 1.03 23.64 11.77
N ALA A 319 0.39 23.82 10.62
CA ALA A 319 0.85 23.29 9.33
C ALA A 319 2.21 23.88 8.93
N VAL A 320 2.40 25.20 9.14
CA VAL A 320 3.69 25.86 8.86
C VAL A 320 4.78 25.40 9.84
N ALA A 321 4.46 25.25 11.12
CA ALA A 321 5.41 24.80 12.13
C ALA A 321 5.86 23.33 11.85
N VAL A 322 4.91 22.44 11.60
CA VAL A 322 5.21 21.01 11.30
C VAL A 322 5.87 20.86 9.92
N GLY A 323 5.38 21.58 8.91
CA GLY A 323 5.92 21.55 7.55
C GLY A 323 7.34 22.15 7.48
N GLY A 324 7.57 23.28 8.13
CA GLY A 324 8.86 23.97 8.10
C GLY A 324 9.99 23.19 8.80
N PHE A 325 9.68 22.48 9.88
CA PHE A 325 10.67 21.62 10.57
C PHE A 325 11.05 20.39 9.72
N ARG A 326 10.10 19.79 9.01
CA ARG A 326 10.37 18.63 8.14
C ARG A 326 11.03 19.03 6.81
N LEU A 327 10.66 20.15 6.23
CA LEU A 327 11.10 20.56 4.89
C LEU A 327 12.63 20.56 4.74
N LYS A 328 13.36 21.02 5.77
CA LYS A 328 14.84 21.12 5.73
C LYS A 328 15.52 19.74 5.72
N ASN A 329 14.98 18.78 6.45
CA ASN A 329 15.50 17.41 6.46
C ASN A 329 15.10 16.67 5.18
N ASP A 330 13.85 16.85 4.73
CA ASP A 330 13.34 16.19 3.54
C ASP A 330 14.06 16.64 2.26
N LEU A 331 14.47 17.92 2.15
CA LEU A 331 15.25 18.42 1.01
C LEU A 331 16.64 17.77 0.92
N ARG A 332 17.32 17.57 2.06
CA ARG A 332 18.62 16.86 2.08
C ARG A 332 18.48 15.39 1.69
N ILE A 333 17.45 14.73 2.21
CA ILE A 333 17.15 13.33 1.88
C ILE A 333 16.72 13.21 0.41
N GLU A 334 15.92 14.16 -0.10
CA GLU A 334 15.53 14.21 -1.50
C GLU A 334 16.74 14.37 -2.41
N GLN A 335 17.64 15.28 -2.09
CA GLN A 335 18.88 15.44 -2.83
C GLN A 335 19.72 14.16 -2.80
N ALA A 336 19.91 13.56 -1.63
CA ALA A 336 20.62 12.28 -1.49
C ALA A 336 19.95 11.16 -2.29
N CYS A 337 18.61 11.13 -2.36
CA CYS A 337 17.89 10.18 -3.20
C CYS A 337 18.12 10.41 -4.70
N ARG A 338 18.20 11.66 -5.15
CA ARG A 338 18.54 12.00 -6.55
C ARG A 338 19.96 11.58 -6.88
N GLU A 339 20.92 11.84 -6.00
CA GLU A 339 22.31 11.39 -6.15
C GLU A 339 22.38 9.86 -6.18
N TRP A 340 21.63 9.16 -5.29
CA TRP A 340 21.53 7.70 -5.33
C TRP A 340 21.00 7.19 -6.67
N MET A 341 20.01 7.86 -7.28
CA MET A 341 19.52 7.47 -8.61
C MET A 341 20.62 7.49 -9.67
N ASN A 342 21.56 8.44 -9.61
CA ASN A 342 22.71 8.52 -10.50
C ASN A 342 23.70 7.37 -10.23
N VAL A 343 24.01 7.11 -8.94
CA VAL A 343 24.88 6.00 -8.54
C VAL A 343 24.30 4.64 -8.95
N ARG A 344 22.97 4.51 -8.93
CA ARG A 344 22.27 3.31 -9.37
C ARG A 344 22.51 2.97 -10.84
N VAL A 345 22.81 3.95 -11.68
CA VAL A 345 23.21 3.72 -13.07
C VAL A 345 24.53 2.94 -13.12
N LEU A 346 25.52 3.34 -12.30
CA LEU A 346 26.80 2.63 -12.17
C LEU A 346 26.63 1.22 -11.62
N TYR A 347 25.77 1.08 -10.59
CA TYR A 347 25.43 -0.23 -10.03
C TYR A 347 24.82 -1.17 -11.09
N ASN A 348 23.86 -0.70 -11.89
CA ASN A 348 23.21 -1.48 -12.93
C ASN A 348 24.17 -1.82 -14.09
N ALA A 349 25.15 -0.97 -14.35
CA ALA A 349 26.22 -1.21 -15.32
C ALA A 349 27.32 -2.16 -14.80
N GLY A 350 27.26 -2.57 -13.51
CA GLY A 350 28.28 -3.42 -12.90
C GLY A 350 29.57 -2.68 -12.48
N ALA A 351 29.58 -1.35 -12.55
CA ALA A 351 30.73 -0.50 -12.17
C ALA A 351 30.77 -0.26 -10.65
N TYR A 352 30.84 -1.36 -9.87
CA TYR A 352 30.70 -1.31 -8.40
C TYR A 352 31.82 -0.51 -7.71
N GLU A 353 33.02 -0.59 -8.22
CA GLU A 353 34.19 0.12 -7.68
C GLU A 353 34.05 1.64 -7.79
N SER A 354 33.59 2.11 -8.95
CA SER A 354 33.33 3.53 -9.19
C SER A 354 32.18 4.08 -8.34
N GLY A 355 31.14 3.24 -8.07
CA GLY A 355 29.99 3.65 -7.26
C GLY A 355 30.24 3.61 -5.75
N GLU A 356 31.28 2.94 -5.27
CA GLU A 356 31.47 2.72 -3.82
C GLU A 356 31.63 4.01 -3.03
N ARG A 357 32.41 4.97 -3.55
CA ARG A 357 32.66 6.26 -2.85
C ARG A 357 31.36 7.03 -2.62
N GLU A 358 30.48 7.03 -3.61
CA GLU A 358 29.16 7.66 -3.54
C GLU A 358 28.25 6.94 -2.55
N TYR A 359 28.24 5.58 -2.53
CA TYR A 359 27.49 4.85 -1.50
C TYR A 359 27.97 5.20 -0.08
N VAL A 360 29.26 5.33 0.15
CA VAL A 360 29.83 5.74 1.45
C VAL A 360 29.36 7.15 1.82
N SER A 361 29.40 8.11 0.91
CA SER A 361 28.99 9.49 1.15
C SER A 361 27.51 9.63 1.45
N LEU A 362 26.67 8.84 0.79
CA LEU A 362 25.20 8.85 0.94
C LEU A 362 24.71 8.04 2.14
N TYR A 363 25.53 7.11 2.65
CA TYR A 363 25.15 6.20 3.72
C TYR A 363 24.60 6.91 4.98
N PRO A 364 25.18 8.03 5.52
CA PRO A 364 24.64 8.69 6.70
C PRO A 364 23.21 9.18 6.54
N LEU A 365 22.80 9.55 5.32
CA LEU A 365 21.49 10.08 4.98
C LEU A 365 20.48 8.99 4.59
N LEU A 366 20.95 7.90 3.98
CA LEU A 366 20.09 6.86 3.39
C LEU A 366 20.13 5.51 4.12
N LYS A 367 20.83 5.40 5.25
CA LYS A 367 20.93 4.17 6.05
C LYS A 367 19.62 3.59 6.56
N GLU A 368 18.56 4.40 6.59
CA GLU A 368 17.20 3.96 6.97
C GLU A 368 16.37 3.46 5.77
N ARG A 369 16.99 3.33 4.58
CA ARG A 369 16.34 2.84 3.37
C ARG A 369 16.87 1.44 3.01
N ALA A 370 16.04 0.41 3.19
CA ALA A 370 16.41 -0.99 2.94
C ALA A 370 16.95 -1.22 1.53
N ALA A 371 16.34 -0.59 0.50
CA ALA A 371 16.78 -0.72 -0.88
C ALA A 371 18.17 -0.14 -1.14
N PHE A 372 18.50 0.99 -0.50
CA PHE A 372 19.84 1.57 -0.56
C PHE A 372 20.89 0.66 0.09
N LEU A 373 20.60 0.16 1.30
CA LEU A 373 21.49 -0.75 2.01
C LEU A 373 21.71 -2.06 1.24
N PHE A 374 20.63 -2.57 0.62
CA PHE A 374 20.72 -3.76 -0.22
C PHE A 374 21.65 -3.55 -1.41
N GLU A 375 21.49 -2.47 -2.17
CA GLU A 375 22.34 -2.16 -3.33
C GLU A 375 23.80 -1.95 -2.91
N TYR A 376 24.04 -1.20 -1.84
CA TYR A 376 25.38 -0.97 -1.30
C TYR A 376 26.03 -2.27 -0.83
N GLY A 377 25.35 -3.07 -0.02
CA GLY A 377 25.85 -4.36 0.47
C GLY A 377 26.08 -5.37 -0.67
N HIS A 378 25.21 -5.40 -1.71
CA HIS A 378 25.42 -6.22 -2.89
C HIS A 378 26.61 -5.75 -3.73
N GLY A 379 26.81 -4.44 -3.88
CA GLY A 379 28.01 -3.89 -4.52
C GLY A 379 29.30 -4.37 -3.82
N LEU A 380 29.33 -4.28 -2.48
CA LEU A 380 30.44 -4.79 -1.67
C LEU A 380 30.67 -6.31 -1.82
N HIS A 381 29.59 -7.12 -1.92
CA HIS A 381 29.68 -8.54 -2.23
C HIS A 381 30.34 -8.77 -3.60
N LYS A 382 29.98 -8.00 -4.63
CA LYS A 382 30.58 -8.09 -5.97
C LYS A 382 32.07 -7.72 -5.98
N LEU A 383 32.47 -6.79 -5.12
CA LEU A 383 33.85 -6.41 -4.88
C LEU A 383 34.62 -7.40 -3.98
N ARG A 384 34.01 -8.54 -3.63
CA ARG A 384 34.55 -9.57 -2.72
C ARG A 384 34.90 -9.08 -1.31
N ARG A 385 34.27 -7.97 -0.87
CA ARG A 385 34.41 -7.44 0.51
C ARG A 385 33.35 -8.04 1.42
N ALA A 386 33.44 -9.35 1.66
CA ALA A 386 32.41 -10.16 2.33
C ALA A 386 32.01 -9.63 3.72
N GLU A 387 32.97 -9.20 4.54
CA GLU A 387 32.68 -8.68 5.91
C GLU A 387 31.93 -7.35 5.89
N ALA A 388 32.40 -6.41 5.06
CA ALA A 388 31.74 -5.12 4.90
C ALA A 388 30.33 -5.30 4.33
N SER A 389 30.17 -6.17 3.33
CA SER A 389 28.88 -6.54 2.79
C SER A 389 27.94 -7.11 3.87
N ASN A 390 28.40 -8.08 4.67
CA ASN A 390 27.58 -8.66 5.73
C ASN A 390 27.22 -7.66 6.83
N ARG A 391 28.04 -6.68 7.12
CA ARG A 391 27.72 -5.60 8.05
C ARG A 391 26.54 -4.77 7.54
N ILE A 392 26.60 -4.31 6.30
CA ILE A 392 25.52 -3.53 5.67
C ILE A 392 24.25 -4.38 5.49
N MET A 393 24.39 -5.65 5.10
CA MET A 393 23.24 -6.56 4.95
C MET A 393 22.54 -6.84 6.28
N ARG A 394 23.23 -6.89 7.42
CA ARG A 394 22.60 -7.00 8.74
C ARG A 394 21.77 -5.76 9.08
N GLU A 395 22.21 -4.58 8.67
CA GLU A 395 21.39 -3.37 8.82
C GLU A 395 20.16 -3.41 7.91
N ALA A 396 20.32 -3.86 6.67
CA ALA A 396 19.19 -4.04 5.75
C ALA A 396 18.15 -5.04 6.27
N LEU A 397 18.58 -6.11 6.97
CA LEU A 397 17.67 -7.08 7.60
C LEU A 397 16.80 -6.48 8.71
N LYS A 398 17.22 -5.37 9.34
CA LYS A 398 16.41 -4.65 10.33
C LYS A 398 15.28 -3.84 9.70
N LEU A 399 15.33 -3.64 8.38
CA LEU A 399 14.39 -2.79 7.64
C LEU A 399 13.60 -3.55 6.57
N SER A 400 13.99 -4.79 6.25
CA SER A 400 13.39 -5.55 5.15
C SER A 400 13.37 -7.04 5.41
N CYS A 401 12.33 -7.71 4.94
CA CYS A 401 12.20 -9.17 4.96
C CYS A 401 12.62 -9.83 3.63
N ASP A 402 13.27 -9.09 2.71
CA ASP A 402 13.68 -9.66 1.41
C ASP A 402 14.67 -10.83 1.60
N PRO A 403 14.33 -12.06 1.15
CA PRO A 403 15.19 -13.21 1.26
C PRO A 403 16.51 -13.07 0.49
N MET A 404 16.60 -12.16 -0.49
CA MET A 404 17.84 -11.91 -1.23
C MET A 404 18.96 -11.37 -0.33
N ILE A 405 18.63 -10.66 0.76
CA ILE A 405 19.61 -10.22 1.74
C ILE A 405 20.30 -11.44 2.38
N LEU A 406 19.52 -12.43 2.82
CA LEU A 406 20.04 -13.68 3.39
C LEU A 406 20.87 -14.48 2.36
N ASN A 407 20.41 -14.50 1.10
CA ASN A 407 21.15 -15.19 0.03
C ASN A 407 22.54 -14.55 -0.22
N ILE A 408 22.65 -13.23 -0.15
CA ILE A 408 23.94 -12.54 -0.30
C ILE A 408 24.84 -12.79 0.91
N MET A 409 24.26 -12.72 2.13
CA MET A 409 24.99 -13.05 3.36
C MET A 409 25.52 -14.48 3.34
N GLY A 410 24.70 -15.44 2.94
CA GLY A 410 25.11 -16.84 2.82
C GLY A 410 26.27 -17.03 1.82
N LYS A 411 26.21 -16.35 0.65
CA LYS A 411 27.32 -16.35 -0.31
C LYS A 411 28.61 -15.74 0.26
N ASN A 412 28.49 -14.67 1.04
CA ASN A 412 29.63 -14.06 1.70
C ASN A 412 30.27 -15.03 2.73
N TYR A 413 29.44 -15.73 3.51
CA TYR A 413 29.93 -16.76 4.44
C TYR A 413 30.58 -17.93 3.72
N GLN A 414 29.96 -18.42 2.63
CA GLN A 414 30.57 -19.47 1.78
C GLN A 414 31.93 -19.02 1.20
N GLN A 415 32.04 -17.77 0.74
CA GLN A 415 33.30 -17.21 0.22
C GLN A 415 34.39 -17.17 1.29
N LYS A 416 34.03 -17.06 2.59
CA LYS A 416 34.94 -17.08 3.71
C LYS A 416 35.26 -18.51 4.24
N GLY A 417 34.59 -19.51 3.70
CA GLY A 417 34.72 -20.90 4.17
C GLY A 417 33.84 -21.23 5.40
N ASP A 418 32.99 -20.28 5.84
CA ASP A 418 32.01 -20.51 6.92
C ASP A 418 30.72 -21.11 6.33
N TYR A 419 30.80 -22.41 6.03
CA TYR A 419 29.74 -23.14 5.34
C TYR A 419 28.50 -23.33 6.24
N LEU A 420 28.66 -23.42 7.56
CA LEU A 420 27.52 -23.57 8.49
C LEU A 420 26.69 -22.29 8.55
N ALA A 421 27.32 -21.13 8.66
CA ALA A 421 26.63 -19.85 8.59
C ALA A 421 25.99 -19.60 7.22
N ALA A 422 26.62 -20.09 6.14
CA ALA A 422 26.03 -20.02 4.80
C ALA A 422 24.78 -20.91 4.69
N GLU A 423 24.82 -22.14 5.20
CA GLU A 423 23.68 -23.07 5.27
C GLU A 423 22.50 -22.44 6.02
N GLU A 424 22.75 -21.90 7.22
CA GLU A 424 21.71 -21.22 8.01
C GLU A 424 21.04 -20.10 7.22
N CYS A 425 21.82 -19.21 6.61
CA CYS A 425 21.29 -18.12 5.81
C CYS A 425 20.40 -18.61 4.64
N PHE A 426 20.83 -19.64 3.92
CA PHE A 426 20.07 -20.18 2.81
C PHE A 426 18.80 -20.90 3.26
N ILE A 427 18.84 -21.67 4.37
CA ILE A 427 17.66 -22.31 4.97
C ILE A 427 16.64 -21.26 5.38
N ARG A 428 17.05 -20.22 6.11
CA ARG A 428 16.19 -19.10 6.49
C ARG A 428 15.56 -18.43 5.26
N SER A 429 16.34 -18.28 4.18
CA SER A 429 15.82 -17.76 2.93
C SER A 429 14.73 -18.65 2.31
N THR A 430 14.86 -19.99 2.41
CA THR A 430 13.81 -20.92 1.98
C THR A 430 12.53 -20.78 2.83
N HIS A 431 12.67 -20.56 4.14
CA HIS A 431 11.53 -20.36 5.05
C HIS A 431 10.85 -18.99 4.80
N ARG A 432 11.59 -17.96 4.44
CA ARG A 432 10.96 -16.66 4.09
C ARG A 432 10.07 -16.74 2.86
N LEU A 433 10.55 -17.36 1.79
CA LEU A 433 9.79 -17.53 0.54
C LEU A 433 10.04 -18.91 -0.05
N PRO A 434 9.33 -19.95 0.44
CA PRO A 434 9.55 -21.33 0.02
C PRO A 434 9.23 -21.59 -1.46
N GLY A 435 8.39 -20.77 -2.10
CA GLY A 435 8.12 -20.82 -3.54
C GLY A 435 9.27 -20.36 -4.45
N ARG A 436 10.36 -19.79 -3.89
CA ARG A 436 11.52 -19.35 -4.65
C ARG A 436 12.52 -20.50 -4.84
N ILE A 437 12.90 -20.80 -6.09
CA ILE A 437 13.87 -21.87 -6.42
C ILE A 437 15.29 -21.48 -6.03
N TYR A 438 15.64 -20.20 -6.10
CA TYR A 438 17.01 -19.72 -5.95
C TYR A 438 17.70 -20.13 -4.62
N PRO A 439 17.08 -20.05 -3.43
CA PRO A 439 17.73 -20.52 -2.20
C PRO A 439 18.02 -22.02 -2.20
N TYR A 440 17.15 -22.85 -2.77
CA TYR A 440 17.37 -24.30 -2.88
C TYR A 440 18.53 -24.63 -3.83
N TYR A 441 18.65 -23.85 -4.93
CA TYR A 441 19.80 -23.93 -5.82
C TYR A 441 21.11 -23.57 -5.11
N LEU A 442 21.09 -22.53 -4.25
CA LEU A 442 22.27 -22.17 -3.46
C LEU A 442 22.64 -23.24 -2.45
N LEU A 443 21.66 -23.87 -1.78
CA LEU A 443 21.88 -25.02 -0.89
C LEU A 443 22.46 -26.23 -1.66
N ALA A 444 21.94 -26.54 -2.83
CA ALA A 444 22.48 -27.61 -3.66
C ALA A 444 23.97 -27.36 -4.01
N LYS A 445 24.32 -26.13 -4.40
CA LYS A 445 25.73 -25.75 -4.64
C LYS A 445 26.59 -25.88 -3.38
N LEU A 446 26.06 -25.43 -2.24
CA LEU A 446 26.78 -25.52 -0.96
C LEU A 446 27.09 -26.97 -0.59
N TYR A 447 26.10 -27.89 -0.73
CA TYR A 447 26.29 -29.31 -0.40
C TYR A 447 27.13 -30.08 -1.43
N ALA A 448 27.35 -29.52 -2.62
CA ALA A 448 28.27 -30.05 -3.61
C ALA A 448 29.72 -29.57 -3.42
N GLU A 449 29.95 -28.56 -2.57
CA GLU A 449 31.26 -27.99 -2.30
C GLU A 449 32.19 -29.05 -1.69
N PRO A 450 33.41 -29.26 -2.22
CA PRO A 450 34.34 -30.31 -1.72
C PRO A 450 34.60 -30.21 -0.22
N ALA A 451 34.71 -29.00 0.32
CA ALA A 451 35.00 -28.75 1.73
C ALA A 451 33.76 -28.91 2.64
N PHE A 452 32.54 -29.02 2.10
CA PHE A 452 31.28 -29.16 2.87
C PHE A 452 30.33 -30.19 2.25
N ARG A 453 30.87 -31.23 1.65
CA ARG A 453 30.11 -32.21 0.88
C ARG A 453 29.11 -32.97 1.73
N GLN A 454 27.81 -32.94 1.29
CA GLN A 454 26.69 -33.64 1.94
C GLN A 454 25.77 -34.26 0.87
N PRO A 455 26.06 -35.50 0.40
CA PRO A 455 25.37 -36.09 -0.76
C PRO A 455 23.86 -36.21 -0.60
N ASP A 456 23.38 -36.64 0.56
CA ASP A 456 21.93 -36.86 0.79
C ASP A 456 21.14 -35.54 0.77
N LYS A 457 21.71 -34.49 1.40
CA LYS A 457 21.12 -33.15 1.35
C LYS A 457 21.19 -32.56 -0.07
N PHE A 458 22.28 -32.80 -0.78
CA PHE A 458 22.42 -32.39 -2.18
C PHE A 458 21.31 -32.98 -3.04
N GLU A 459 21.09 -34.31 -2.99
CA GLU A 459 20.06 -34.96 -3.80
C GLU A 459 18.66 -34.48 -3.45
N THR A 460 18.41 -34.17 -2.18
CA THR A 460 17.15 -33.57 -1.74
C THR A 460 16.93 -32.20 -2.36
N MET A 461 17.92 -31.30 -2.30
CA MET A 461 17.83 -29.96 -2.89
C MET A 461 17.76 -30.00 -4.42
N LYS A 462 18.54 -30.88 -5.05
CA LYS A 462 18.51 -31.14 -6.50
C LYS A 462 17.10 -31.52 -6.95
N ARG A 463 16.46 -32.48 -6.27
CA ARG A 463 15.07 -32.86 -6.58
C ARG A 463 14.11 -31.67 -6.48
N ILE A 464 14.22 -30.86 -5.41
CA ILE A 464 13.38 -29.67 -5.23
C ILE A 464 13.59 -28.68 -6.39
N VAL A 465 14.82 -28.36 -6.76
CA VAL A 465 15.15 -27.43 -7.85
C VAL A 465 14.56 -27.90 -9.18
N LEU A 466 14.62 -29.22 -9.46
CA LEU A 466 14.17 -29.79 -10.72
C LEU A 466 12.62 -29.89 -10.80
N THR A 467 11.95 -30.21 -9.69
CA THR A 467 10.49 -30.53 -9.70
C THR A 467 9.61 -29.36 -9.28
N LYS A 468 10.12 -28.42 -8.46
CA LYS A 468 9.32 -27.33 -7.93
C LYS A 468 8.84 -26.37 -9.02
N GLU A 469 7.53 -26.13 -9.10
CA GLU A 469 6.97 -25.15 -10.04
C GLU A 469 7.20 -23.71 -9.59
N PRO A 470 7.87 -22.88 -10.38
CA PRO A 470 8.08 -21.47 -10.05
C PRO A 470 6.82 -20.65 -10.35
N LYS A 471 6.59 -19.57 -9.58
CA LYS A 471 5.50 -18.61 -9.83
C LYS A 471 5.59 -17.96 -11.22
N VAL A 472 6.82 -17.74 -11.72
CA VAL A 472 7.11 -17.19 -13.06
C VAL A 472 8.29 -17.94 -13.63
N GLN A 473 8.12 -18.49 -14.82
CA GLN A 473 9.22 -19.14 -15.58
C GLN A 473 10.20 -18.06 -16.09
N SER A 474 11.50 -18.32 -15.94
CA SER A 474 12.56 -17.43 -16.43
C SER A 474 13.74 -18.22 -16.99
N THR A 475 14.53 -17.56 -17.82
CA THR A 475 15.78 -18.12 -18.35
C THR A 475 16.74 -18.51 -17.22
N ALA A 476 16.81 -17.69 -16.16
CA ALA A 476 17.64 -17.97 -15.00
C ALA A 476 17.26 -19.29 -14.30
N ILE A 477 15.96 -19.60 -14.18
CA ILE A 477 15.50 -20.86 -13.58
C ILE A 477 15.91 -22.06 -14.46
N ARG A 478 15.81 -21.94 -15.77
CA ARG A 478 16.28 -23.00 -16.70
C ARG A 478 17.76 -23.24 -16.52
N GLN A 479 18.56 -22.20 -16.50
CA GLN A 479 20.01 -22.30 -16.27
C GLN A 479 20.35 -22.96 -14.93
N MET A 480 19.68 -22.58 -13.83
CA MET A 480 19.87 -23.22 -12.52
C MET A 480 19.56 -24.73 -12.55
N ARG A 481 18.49 -25.12 -13.22
CA ARG A 481 18.10 -26.54 -13.38
C ARG A 481 19.11 -27.31 -14.20
N GLU A 482 19.58 -26.77 -15.31
CA GLU A 482 20.63 -27.38 -16.15
C GLU A 482 21.93 -27.53 -15.38
N GLU A 483 22.36 -26.52 -14.63
CA GLU A 483 23.57 -26.54 -13.82
C GLU A 483 23.47 -27.60 -12.73
N VAL A 484 22.41 -27.63 -11.93
CA VAL A 484 22.23 -28.63 -10.87
C VAL A 484 22.11 -30.04 -11.42
N ASN A 485 21.47 -30.22 -12.59
CA ASN A 485 21.35 -31.55 -13.22
C ASN A 485 22.71 -32.13 -13.65
N LYS A 486 23.63 -31.27 -14.08
CA LYS A 486 25.01 -31.67 -14.47
C LYS A 486 25.91 -31.96 -13.26
N MET A 487 25.55 -31.49 -12.05
CA MET A 487 26.33 -31.72 -10.85
C MET A 487 26.21 -33.18 -10.40
N ILE A 488 27.36 -33.82 -10.19
CA ILE A 488 27.46 -35.18 -9.65
C ILE A 488 28.23 -35.10 -8.34
N VAL A 489 27.61 -35.44 -7.25
CA VAL A 489 28.24 -35.54 -5.92
C VAL A 489 28.36 -37.03 -5.60
N LYS A 490 29.60 -37.56 -5.70
CA LYS A 490 29.87 -38.97 -5.34
C LYS A 490 29.63 -39.14 -3.83
N ARG A 491 29.00 -40.26 -3.47
CA ARG A 491 28.85 -40.69 -2.06
C ARG A 491 30.17 -40.92 -1.38
#